data_43a806bc6d910771412b6d2f964b1458
#
_entry.id   43a806bc6d910771412b6d2f964b1458
#
_cell.length_a   1.000
_cell.length_b   1.000
_cell.length_c   1.000
_cell.angle_alpha   90.00
_cell.angle_beta   90.00
_cell.angle_gamma   90.00
#
_symmetry.space_group_name_H-M   'P 1'
#
loop_
_entity.id
_entity.type
_entity.pdbx_description
1 polymer ?
#
loop_
_entity_poly.entity_id
_entity_poly.type
_entity_poly.pdbx_seq_one_letter_code
_entity_poly.pdbx_strand_id
1 'polypeptide(L)'
;MRIIKYFSIIPFIFRVVWAECSDLDYADCIYWSEYCEWDEDSQECNEIGGGGGDLVYGPYNFESINESSGLRDGPYYQDGILYYPTNADFPLGSIIFTPGFGGGSSAILYWGEYFASYGFISMVIGPNDEVNDSHEQRAFGLLDAIQTIKEENLRIDSPLRDLIDTTRFVVAGYSMGGGASQIALTIESNHVNHIKGAIALNPTILIEDCDICSDYEYCICLVPEFLEHEIPTLVIAGQNELNELPDYSGLLGQDVYLNTPETTTKILYEIELGGHSSAELPIGYVGNKTTEWLEYLLNGNESYCDSLLVLPEDASQYQTTLQCGGSFSYDLNEDGTIDNTDLIFLVIAVLNSSGNGFDINYDQTTNILDILIFSTVINDS
;
A
#
# COMPACT_ATOMS: atom_id res chain seq x y z
N MET A 1 15.46 -12.75 -4.12
CA MET A 1 16.13 -11.55 -4.67
C MET A 1 17.40 -11.96 -5.40
N ARG A 2 17.75 -11.37 -6.55
CA ARG A 2 18.96 -11.73 -7.30
C ARG A 2 20.04 -10.69 -7.09
N ILE A 3 21.13 -11.07 -6.44
CA ILE A 3 22.27 -10.22 -6.10
C ILE A 3 23.33 -10.32 -7.20
N ILE A 4 23.94 -9.19 -7.56
CA ILE A 4 24.99 -9.15 -8.58
C ILE A 4 26.34 -9.50 -7.93
N LYS A 5 26.90 -10.66 -8.21
CA LYS A 5 28.30 -11.00 -7.85
C LYS A 5 29.26 -10.52 -8.93
N TYR A 6 30.17 -9.60 -8.57
CA TYR A 6 31.27 -9.23 -9.41
C TYR A 6 32.44 -10.17 -9.17
N PHE A 7 32.74 -11.03 -10.14
CA PHE A 7 34.03 -11.73 -10.20
C PHE A 7 34.98 -10.96 -11.12
N SER A 8 35.97 -10.30 -10.53
CA SER A 8 37.12 -9.71 -11.25
C SER A 8 38.24 -10.69 -11.28
N ILE A 9 38.43 -11.40 -12.39
CA ILE A 9 39.76 -11.85 -12.85
C ILE A 9 39.62 -12.17 -14.36
N ILE A 10 40.38 -11.46 -15.17
CA ILE A 10 40.63 -11.57 -16.62
C ILE A 10 39.88 -10.50 -17.45
N PRO A 11 40.64 -9.73 -18.25
CA PRO A 11 40.05 -8.66 -19.08
C PRO A 11 39.27 -9.28 -20.25
N PHE A 12 38.06 -8.82 -20.47
CA PHE A 12 37.21 -8.97 -21.66
C PHE A 12 35.91 -9.78 -21.58
N ILE A 13 35.41 -10.27 -20.44
CA ILE A 13 34.01 -10.71 -20.38
C ILE A 13 33.43 -10.37 -19.01
N PHE A 14 32.58 -9.35 -18.91
CA PHE A 14 31.71 -9.15 -17.75
C PHE A 14 30.60 -10.21 -17.82
N ARG A 15 30.67 -11.23 -16.98
CA ARG A 15 29.50 -12.07 -16.69
C ARG A 15 28.83 -11.49 -15.43
N VAL A 16 27.65 -10.97 -15.62
CA VAL A 16 26.73 -10.72 -14.50
C VAL A 16 26.19 -12.09 -14.06
N VAL A 17 26.57 -12.54 -12.89
CA VAL A 17 26.00 -13.73 -12.26
C VAL A 17 25.04 -13.23 -11.19
N TRP A 18 23.78 -13.54 -11.35
CA TRP A 18 22.77 -13.33 -10.34
C TRP A 18 22.94 -14.39 -9.27
N ALA A 19 23.02 -14.01 -8.00
CA ALA A 19 23.05 -14.91 -6.84
C ALA A 19 21.81 -14.64 -5.98
N GLU A 20 21.24 -15.70 -5.44
CA GLU A 20 20.21 -15.61 -4.39
C GLU A 20 20.93 -15.66 -3.03
N CYS A 21 20.27 -15.22 -1.93
CA CYS A 21 20.90 -15.27 -0.60
C CYS A 21 21.40 -16.67 -0.26
N SER A 22 20.66 -17.71 -0.61
CA SER A 22 21.03 -19.12 -0.45
C SER A 22 22.30 -19.55 -1.18
N ASP A 23 22.78 -18.76 -2.14
CA ASP A 23 24.03 -19.01 -2.88
C ASP A 23 25.26 -18.34 -2.24
N LEU A 24 25.06 -17.57 -1.15
CA LEU A 24 26.10 -16.79 -0.49
C LEU A 24 26.77 -17.59 0.63
N ASP A 25 28.09 -17.46 0.75
CA ASP A 25 28.81 -17.91 1.95
C ASP A 25 28.64 -16.89 3.10
N TYR A 26 29.11 -17.26 4.29
CA TYR A 26 29.00 -16.41 5.48
C TYR A 26 29.50 -14.97 5.26
N ALA A 27 30.66 -14.81 4.60
CA ALA A 27 31.26 -13.49 4.42
C ALA A 27 30.47 -12.64 3.40
N ASP A 28 29.99 -13.27 2.33
CA ASP A 28 29.14 -12.63 1.32
C ASP A 28 27.75 -12.31 1.92
N CYS A 29 27.18 -13.18 2.76
CA CYS A 29 25.91 -12.95 3.45
C CYS A 29 25.98 -11.74 4.38
N ILE A 30 27.03 -11.62 5.18
CA ILE A 30 27.26 -10.45 6.05
C ILE A 30 27.52 -9.17 5.23
N TYR A 31 28.19 -9.28 4.08
CA TYR A 31 28.39 -8.14 3.19
C TYR A 31 27.07 -7.62 2.60
N TRP A 32 26.12 -8.53 2.35
CA TRP A 32 24.77 -8.22 1.87
C TRP A 32 23.72 -8.21 2.99
N SER A 33 24.13 -7.84 4.21
CA SER A 33 23.28 -7.83 5.40
C SER A 33 22.06 -6.89 5.30
N GLU A 34 21.99 -6.06 4.29
CA GLU A 34 20.77 -5.28 3.97
C GLU A 34 19.67 -6.14 3.33
N TYR A 35 20.03 -7.31 2.79
CA TYR A 35 19.12 -8.16 2.00
C TYR A 35 19.11 -9.61 2.45
N CYS A 36 20.14 -10.02 3.18
CA CYS A 36 20.36 -11.41 3.58
C CYS A 36 20.76 -11.50 5.05
N GLU A 37 20.25 -12.51 5.75
CA GLU A 37 20.60 -12.83 7.13
C GLU A 37 21.26 -14.22 7.21
N TRP A 38 22.34 -14.32 7.99
CA TRP A 38 22.98 -15.60 8.24
C TRP A 38 22.30 -16.33 9.39
N ASP A 39 21.77 -17.51 9.12
CA ASP A 39 21.22 -18.40 10.13
C ASP A 39 22.33 -19.26 10.73
N GLU A 40 22.64 -19.05 12.01
CA GLU A 40 23.66 -19.76 12.75
C GLU A 40 23.33 -21.25 12.97
N ASP A 41 22.06 -21.60 13.04
CA ASP A 41 21.62 -22.97 13.31
C ASP A 41 21.66 -23.83 12.04
N SER A 42 21.18 -23.32 10.92
CA SER A 42 21.22 -24.01 9.62
C SER A 42 22.54 -23.81 8.86
N GLN A 43 23.36 -22.82 9.22
CA GLN A 43 24.56 -22.40 8.51
C GLN A 43 24.27 -22.00 7.05
N GLU A 44 23.12 -21.38 6.84
CA GLU A 44 22.66 -20.92 5.53
C GLU A 44 22.39 -19.41 5.55
N CYS A 45 22.56 -18.78 4.40
CA CYS A 45 22.21 -17.38 4.20
C CYS A 45 20.77 -17.30 3.68
N ASN A 46 19.91 -16.65 4.45
CA ASN A 46 18.50 -16.49 4.11
C ASN A 46 18.24 -15.04 3.66
N GLU A 47 17.21 -14.83 2.88
CA GLU A 47 16.76 -13.47 2.58
C GLU A 47 16.20 -12.84 3.85
N ILE A 48 16.63 -11.61 4.17
CA ILE A 48 15.96 -10.79 5.18
C ILE A 48 14.62 -10.39 4.55
N GLY A 49 13.60 -11.13 4.87
CA GLY A 49 12.26 -10.86 4.43
C GLY A 49 11.43 -10.34 5.61
N GLY A 50 10.86 -9.21 5.45
CA GLY A 50 9.60 -8.97 6.14
C GLY A 50 8.64 -10.08 5.74
N GLY A 51 8.27 -10.96 6.69
CA GLY A 51 7.33 -12.04 6.51
C GLY A 51 7.74 -13.07 5.45
N GLY A 52 8.57 -14.07 5.83
CA GLY A 52 9.01 -15.14 4.94
C GLY A 52 7.86 -15.87 4.27
N GLY A 53 7.65 -15.58 2.99
CA GLY A 53 6.65 -16.24 2.16
C GLY A 53 7.03 -16.08 0.69
N ASP A 54 6.74 -17.08 -0.11
CA ASP A 54 6.83 -17.00 -1.55
C ASP A 54 5.82 -15.97 -2.09
N LEU A 55 6.16 -15.32 -3.20
CA LEU A 55 5.19 -14.54 -3.98
C LEU A 55 4.09 -15.49 -4.49
N VAL A 56 2.90 -15.35 -3.95
CA VAL A 56 1.75 -16.20 -4.29
C VAL A 56 0.80 -15.43 -5.20
N TYR A 57 0.70 -15.87 -6.45
CA TYR A 57 -0.27 -15.32 -7.40
C TYR A 57 -1.69 -15.82 -7.11
N GLY A 58 -2.66 -14.98 -7.43
CA GLY A 58 -4.09 -15.29 -7.34
C GLY A 58 -4.57 -16.29 -8.39
N PRO A 59 -5.88 -16.61 -8.38
CA PRO A 59 -6.43 -17.67 -9.22
C PRO A 59 -6.64 -17.29 -10.70
N TYR A 60 -6.46 -16.01 -11.06
CA TYR A 60 -6.71 -15.53 -12.41
C TYR A 60 -5.46 -15.60 -13.29
N ASN A 61 -5.64 -16.06 -14.53
CA ASN A 61 -4.62 -15.86 -15.58
C ASN A 61 -4.64 -14.40 -16.00
N PHE A 62 -3.49 -13.85 -16.36
CA PHE A 62 -3.37 -12.47 -16.78
C PHE A 62 -2.54 -12.32 -18.05
N GLU A 63 -2.76 -11.23 -18.73
CA GLU A 63 -1.98 -10.75 -19.88
C GLU A 63 -1.62 -9.27 -19.66
N SER A 64 -0.76 -8.72 -20.51
CA SER A 64 -0.38 -7.31 -20.43
C SER A 64 -0.36 -6.66 -21.82
N ILE A 65 -0.58 -5.36 -21.81
CA ILE A 65 -0.37 -4.46 -22.97
C ILE A 65 0.49 -3.29 -22.52
N ASN A 66 1.21 -2.73 -23.48
CA ASN A 66 2.04 -1.55 -23.30
C ASN A 66 1.94 -0.64 -24.54
N GLU A 67 2.75 0.39 -24.58
CA GLU A 67 2.75 1.36 -25.68
C GLU A 67 3.01 0.71 -27.05
N SER A 68 3.85 -0.34 -27.12
CA SER A 68 4.07 -1.10 -28.36
C SER A 68 2.82 -1.84 -28.85
N SER A 69 1.88 -2.10 -27.96
CA SER A 69 0.56 -2.70 -28.24
C SER A 69 -0.53 -1.65 -28.46
N GLY A 70 -0.15 -0.36 -28.46
CA GLY A 70 -1.05 0.77 -28.70
C GLY A 70 -1.68 1.36 -27.43
N LEU A 71 -1.19 1.00 -26.25
CA LEU A 71 -1.51 1.73 -25.01
C LEU A 71 -1.04 3.18 -25.18
N ARG A 72 -1.80 4.14 -24.61
CA ARG A 72 -1.43 5.55 -24.65
C ARG A 72 -0.10 5.78 -23.93
N ASP A 73 0.81 6.53 -24.56
CA ASP A 73 2.00 7.10 -23.95
C ASP A 73 1.58 8.41 -23.24
N GLY A 74 1.64 8.43 -21.92
CA GLY A 74 1.24 9.58 -21.12
C GLY A 74 2.35 10.63 -21.05
N PRO A 75 2.03 11.95 -21.05
CA PRO A 75 3.05 12.99 -20.94
C PRO A 75 3.72 13.07 -19.55
N TYR A 76 3.10 12.50 -18.49
CA TYR A 76 3.58 12.63 -17.13
C TYR A 76 4.19 11.34 -16.54
N TYR A 77 4.36 10.29 -17.37
CA TYR A 77 5.02 9.04 -16.97
C TYR A 77 5.70 8.40 -18.18
N GLN A 78 6.54 7.39 -17.97
CA GLN A 78 7.17 6.55 -18.99
C GLN A 78 6.87 5.07 -18.76
N ASP A 79 7.04 4.29 -19.84
CA ASP A 79 7.04 2.82 -19.80
C ASP A 79 5.79 2.21 -19.13
N GLY A 80 4.60 2.73 -19.45
CA GLY A 80 3.35 2.21 -18.93
C GLY A 80 3.08 0.77 -19.36
N ILE A 81 2.82 -0.13 -18.39
CA ILE A 81 2.41 -1.50 -18.64
C ILE A 81 1.10 -1.76 -17.90
N LEU A 82 0.08 -2.16 -18.66
CA LEU A 82 -1.25 -2.48 -18.14
C LEU A 82 -1.46 -3.99 -18.13
N TYR A 83 -1.55 -4.59 -16.94
CA TYR A 83 -1.87 -5.99 -16.72
C TYR A 83 -3.36 -6.16 -16.47
N TYR A 84 -3.95 -7.25 -16.94
CA TYR A 84 -5.37 -7.52 -16.75
C TYR A 84 -5.65 -9.03 -16.68
N PRO A 85 -6.63 -9.45 -15.87
CA PRO A 85 -7.06 -10.84 -15.83
C PRO A 85 -7.82 -11.22 -17.11
N THR A 86 -7.60 -12.45 -17.60
CA THR A 86 -8.23 -12.93 -18.84
C THR A 86 -9.53 -13.71 -18.61
N ASN A 87 -9.80 -14.10 -17.37
CA ASN A 87 -10.92 -14.97 -17.00
C ASN A 87 -11.71 -14.50 -15.78
N ALA A 88 -11.68 -13.18 -15.51
CA ALA A 88 -12.48 -12.56 -14.46
C ALA A 88 -13.83 -12.07 -14.98
N ASP A 89 -14.76 -11.77 -14.07
CA ASP A 89 -16.03 -11.15 -14.38
C ASP A 89 -15.90 -9.64 -14.50
N PHE A 90 -16.20 -9.06 -15.65
CA PHE A 90 -16.10 -7.64 -15.94
C PHE A 90 -17.43 -6.89 -15.68
N PRO A 91 -17.41 -5.55 -15.46
CA PRO A 91 -16.26 -4.63 -15.52
C PRO A 91 -15.44 -4.62 -14.22
N LEU A 92 -14.14 -4.38 -14.33
CA LEU A 92 -13.19 -4.39 -13.21
C LEU A 92 -12.73 -2.99 -12.85
N GLY A 93 -12.51 -2.76 -11.55
CA GLY A 93 -11.78 -1.60 -11.02
C GLY A 93 -10.28 -1.71 -11.28
N SER A 94 -9.58 -0.59 -11.16
CA SER A 94 -8.16 -0.50 -11.55
C SER A 94 -7.28 0.07 -10.44
N ILE A 95 -6.04 -0.41 -10.37
CA ILE A 95 -4.98 0.15 -9.54
C ILE A 95 -3.82 0.63 -10.41
N ILE A 96 -3.24 1.77 -10.06
CA ILE A 96 -2.06 2.34 -10.70
C ILE A 96 -0.93 2.39 -9.68
N PHE A 97 0.27 1.95 -10.07
CA PHE A 97 1.42 1.84 -9.21
C PHE A 97 2.65 2.55 -9.78
N THR A 98 3.37 3.34 -8.95
CA THR A 98 4.61 4.03 -9.31
C THR A 98 5.76 3.66 -8.37
N PRO A 99 7.02 3.54 -8.86
CA PRO A 99 8.16 3.10 -8.07
C PRO A 99 8.72 4.19 -7.16
N GLY A 100 9.70 3.79 -6.34
CA GLY A 100 10.53 4.67 -5.54
C GLY A 100 11.58 5.44 -6.33
N PHE A 101 12.44 6.16 -5.61
CA PHE A 101 13.58 6.91 -6.15
C PHE A 101 14.54 5.99 -6.94
N GLY A 102 14.97 6.43 -8.11
CA GLY A 102 15.89 5.69 -8.97
C GLY A 102 15.28 4.47 -9.66
N GLY A 103 13.98 4.21 -9.49
CA GLY A 103 13.27 3.09 -10.12
C GLY A 103 12.39 3.52 -11.29
N GLY A 104 12.43 2.76 -12.37
CA GLY A 104 11.47 2.80 -13.48
C GLY A 104 10.34 1.78 -13.27
N SER A 105 9.44 1.64 -14.25
CA SER A 105 8.33 0.67 -14.21
C SER A 105 8.81 -0.77 -13.98
N SER A 106 10.00 -1.11 -14.47
CA SER A 106 10.61 -2.45 -14.32
C SER A 106 10.88 -2.84 -12.87
N ALA A 107 11.04 -1.88 -11.96
CA ALA A 107 11.29 -2.15 -10.54
C ALA A 107 10.06 -2.67 -9.79
N ILE A 108 8.85 -2.49 -10.36
CA ILE A 108 7.57 -2.78 -9.69
C ILE A 108 6.64 -3.71 -10.50
N LEU A 109 7.16 -4.42 -11.49
CA LEU A 109 6.36 -5.33 -12.33
C LEU A 109 5.60 -6.37 -11.53
N TYR A 110 6.21 -6.87 -10.44
CA TYR A 110 5.59 -7.86 -9.55
C TYR A 110 4.24 -7.40 -8.99
N TRP A 111 4.10 -6.11 -8.69
CA TRP A 111 2.83 -5.56 -8.22
C TRP A 111 1.78 -5.56 -9.32
N GLY A 112 2.17 -5.24 -10.56
CA GLY A 112 1.28 -5.30 -11.72
C GLY A 112 0.71 -6.70 -11.96
N GLU A 113 1.60 -7.69 -12.00
CA GLU A 113 1.28 -9.10 -12.18
C GLU A 113 0.44 -9.63 -11.00
N TYR A 114 0.86 -9.30 -9.78
CA TYR A 114 0.18 -9.73 -8.55
C TYR A 114 -1.28 -9.30 -8.56
N PHE A 115 -1.57 -8.00 -8.69
CA PHE A 115 -2.95 -7.52 -8.66
C PHE A 115 -3.80 -8.05 -9.84
N ALA A 116 -3.21 -8.20 -11.03
CA ALA A 116 -3.92 -8.80 -12.15
C ALA A 116 -4.28 -10.27 -11.88
N SER A 117 -3.40 -11.01 -11.21
CA SER A 117 -3.68 -12.40 -10.81
C SER A 117 -4.79 -12.53 -9.76
N TYR A 118 -5.06 -11.45 -9.01
CA TYR A 118 -6.18 -11.37 -8.05
C TYR A 118 -7.45 -10.76 -8.63
N GLY A 119 -7.47 -10.45 -9.94
CA GLY A 119 -8.70 -10.05 -10.63
C GLY A 119 -8.87 -8.55 -10.80
N PHE A 120 -7.82 -7.75 -10.64
CA PHE A 120 -7.84 -6.30 -10.85
C PHE A 120 -7.14 -5.92 -12.16
N ILE A 121 -7.53 -4.80 -12.73
CA ILE A 121 -6.73 -4.17 -13.77
C ILE A 121 -5.62 -3.39 -13.05
N SER A 122 -4.37 -3.66 -13.40
CA SER A 122 -3.21 -3.06 -12.75
C SER A 122 -2.28 -2.40 -13.75
N MET A 123 -2.02 -1.11 -13.58
CA MET A 123 -1.09 -0.38 -14.42
C MET A 123 0.15 0.04 -13.63
N VAL A 124 1.32 -0.38 -14.06
CA VAL A 124 2.60 0.10 -13.52
C VAL A 124 3.17 1.14 -14.46
N ILE A 125 3.72 2.22 -13.89
CA ILE A 125 4.31 3.34 -14.62
C ILE A 125 5.68 3.69 -14.06
N GLY A 126 6.61 4.13 -14.91
CA GLY A 126 7.84 4.77 -14.50
C GLY A 126 7.69 6.30 -14.46
N PRO A 127 8.48 7.03 -13.67
CA PRO A 127 8.58 8.47 -13.76
C PRO A 127 9.28 8.88 -15.06
N ASN A 128 9.11 10.11 -15.52
CA ASN A 128 9.82 10.64 -16.67
C ASN A 128 11.33 10.76 -16.44
N ASP A 129 11.72 11.03 -15.20
CA ASP A 129 13.12 11.00 -14.74
C ASP A 129 13.15 10.26 -13.40
N GLU A 130 13.81 9.10 -13.38
CA GLU A 130 13.88 8.21 -12.22
C GLU A 130 14.54 8.87 -10.99
N VAL A 131 15.41 9.86 -11.21
CA VAL A 131 16.22 10.52 -10.18
C VAL A 131 15.72 11.93 -9.86
N ASN A 132 15.27 12.69 -10.86
CA ASN A 132 14.95 14.10 -10.67
C ASN A 132 13.44 14.40 -10.55
N ASP A 133 12.55 13.47 -10.95
CA ASP A 133 11.12 13.68 -10.77
C ASP A 133 10.75 13.71 -9.28
N SER A 134 10.12 14.80 -8.88
CA SER A 134 9.61 15.01 -7.53
C SER A 134 8.43 14.09 -7.19
N HIS A 135 8.01 14.06 -5.93
CA HIS A 135 6.78 13.39 -5.50
C HIS A 135 5.55 13.89 -6.26
N GLU A 136 5.46 15.21 -6.48
CA GLU A 136 4.34 15.82 -7.21
C GLU A 136 4.32 15.40 -8.69
N GLN A 137 5.48 15.38 -9.36
CA GLN A 137 5.57 14.91 -10.74
C GLN A 137 5.14 13.45 -10.88
N ARG A 138 5.54 12.58 -9.93
CA ARG A 138 5.07 11.19 -9.85
C ARG A 138 3.57 11.10 -9.56
N ALA A 139 3.03 12.01 -8.73
CA ALA A 139 1.59 12.11 -8.48
C ALA A 139 0.81 12.49 -9.75
N PHE A 140 1.31 13.44 -10.54
CA PHE A 140 0.74 13.73 -11.86
C PHE A 140 0.81 12.52 -12.80
N GLY A 141 1.89 11.72 -12.74
CA GLY A 141 2.01 10.46 -13.48
C GLY A 141 0.89 9.48 -13.13
N LEU A 142 0.59 9.29 -11.84
CA LEU A 142 -0.52 8.45 -11.38
C LEU A 142 -1.88 8.93 -11.91
N LEU A 143 -2.13 10.23 -11.86
CA LEU A 143 -3.37 10.82 -12.37
C LEU A 143 -3.49 10.71 -13.90
N ASP A 144 -2.39 10.87 -14.63
CA ASP A 144 -2.36 10.72 -16.09
C ASP A 144 -2.56 9.25 -16.51
N ALA A 145 -2.05 8.30 -15.75
CA ALA A 145 -2.29 6.88 -15.99
C ALA A 145 -3.77 6.49 -15.81
N ILE A 146 -4.52 7.16 -14.91
CA ILE A 146 -5.98 7.02 -14.85
C ILE A 146 -6.61 7.42 -16.19
N GLN A 147 -6.15 8.51 -16.81
CA GLN A 147 -6.62 8.92 -18.12
C GLN A 147 -6.33 7.86 -19.17
N THR A 148 -5.12 7.28 -19.14
CA THR A 148 -4.71 6.20 -20.06
C THR A 148 -5.64 4.99 -19.96
N ILE A 149 -5.96 4.54 -18.76
CA ILE A 149 -6.88 3.41 -18.53
C ILE A 149 -8.30 3.76 -19.05
N LYS A 150 -8.77 4.98 -18.83
CA LYS A 150 -10.08 5.43 -19.36
C LYS A 150 -10.11 5.44 -20.88
N GLU A 151 -9.03 5.87 -21.54
CA GLU A 151 -8.92 5.85 -22.99
C GLU A 151 -8.81 4.42 -23.54
N GLU A 152 -8.11 3.53 -22.81
CA GLU A 152 -8.00 2.12 -23.18
C GLU A 152 -9.37 1.42 -23.21
N ASN A 153 -10.27 1.76 -22.29
CA ASN A 153 -11.65 1.28 -22.30
C ASN A 153 -12.45 1.69 -23.55
N LEU A 154 -12.01 2.74 -24.24
CA LEU A 154 -12.67 3.26 -25.44
C LEU A 154 -11.95 2.86 -26.76
N ARG A 155 -10.69 2.42 -26.68
CA ARG A 155 -9.88 2.10 -27.84
C ARG A 155 -10.45 0.89 -28.58
N ILE A 156 -10.71 1.04 -29.90
CA ILE A 156 -11.43 0.05 -30.72
C ILE A 156 -10.74 -1.33 -30.73
N ASP A 157 -9.41 -1.33 -30.81
CA ASP A 157 -8.61 -2.57 -30.89
C ASP A 157 -8.08 -3.04 -29.53
N SER A 158 -8.57 -2.44 -28.42
CA SER A 158 -8.19 -2.85 -27.07
C SER A 158 -8.83 -4.17 -26.69
N PRO A 159 -8.07 -5.10 -26.07
CA PRO A 159 -8.65 -6.26 -25.41
C PRO A 159 -9.54 -5.92 -24.22
N LEU A 160 -9.41 -4.68 -23.70
CA LEU A 160 -10.14 -4.19 -22.53
C LEU A 160 -11.29 -3.23 -22.86
N ARG A 161 -11.63 -3.10 -24.16
CA ARG A 161 -12.71 -2.22 -24.56
C ARG A 161 -14.04 -2.59 -23.92
N ASP A 162 -14.67 -1.58 -23.31
CA ASP A 162 -15.94 -1.71 -22.57
C ASP A 162 -15.88 -2.70 -21.35
N LEU A 163 -14.68 -3.04 -20.88
CA LEU A 163 -14.46 -3.99 -19.78
C LEU A 163 -13.94 -3.32 -18.49
N ILE A 164 -13.63 -2.03 -18.52
CA ILE A 164 -13.07 -1.29 -17.40
C ILE A 164 -14.15 -0.47 -16.69
N ASP A 165 -14.24 -0.56 -15.38
CA ASP A 165 -15.01 0.40 -14.60
C ASP A 165 -14.21 1.69 -14.43
N THR A 166 -14.53 2.68 -15.25
CA THR A 166 -13.81 3.96 -15.29
C THR A 166 -14.16 4.91 -14.14
N THR A 167 -14.88 4.44 -13.12
CA THR A 167 -15.27 5.19 -11.94
C THR A 167 -14.61 4.69 -10.64
N ARG A 168 -13.82 3.61 -10.71
CA ARG A 168 -13.20 2.98 -9.54
C ARG A 168 -11.71 2.76 -9.75
N PHE A 169 -10.90 3.63 -9.14
CA PHE A 169 -9.43 3.59 -9.19
C PHE A 169 -8.83 3.59 -7.78
N VAL A 170 -7.69 2.94 -7.63
CA VAL A 170 -6.80 3.07 -6.49
C VAL A 170 -5.44 3.53 -7.01
N VAL A 171 -4.79 4.45 -6.32
CA VAL A 171 -3.42 4.88 -6.63
C VAL A 171 -2.46 4.31 -5.59
N ALA A 172 -1.30 3.87 -6.02
CA ALA A 172 -0.36 3.19 -5.14
C ALA A 172 1.09 3.50 -5.51
N GLY A 173 1.99 3.23 -4.59
CA GLY A 173 3.42 3.34 -4.86
C GLY A 173 4.28 2.86 -3.71
N TYR A 174 5.56 2.67 -4.02
CA TYR A 174 6.59 2.28 -3.08
C TYR A 174 7.56 3.46 -2.82
N SER A 175 8.01 3.63 -1.58
CA SER A 175 8.96 4.66 -1.18
C SER A 175 8.49 6.07 -1.62
N MET A 176 9.26 6.76 -2.45
CA MET A 176 8.88 8.04 -3.06
C MET A 176 7.56 7.96 -3.84
N GLY A 177 7.31 6.83 -4.51
CA GLY A 177 6.01 6.55 -5.14
C GLY A 177 4.87 6.41 -4.15
N GLY A 178 5.14 5.85 -2.96
CA GLY A 178 4.18 5.78 -1.85
C GLY A 178 3.78 7.18 -1.37
N GLY A 179 4.73 8.09 -1.21
CA GLY A 179 4.46 9.50 -0.94
C GLY A 179 3.69 10.18 -2.07
N ALA A 180 4.06 9.92 -3.32
CA ALA A 180 3.36 10.45 -4.49
C ALA A 180 1.89 10.00 -4.54
N SER A 181 1.59 8.76 -4.10
CA SER A 181 0.20 8.29 -4.04
C SER A 181 -0.67 9.12 -3.09
N GLN A 182 -0.12 9.58 -1.96
CA GLN A 182 -0.81 10.46 -1.02
C GLN A 182 -1.00 11.87 -1.58
N ILE A 183 0.02 12.42 -2.22
CA ILE A 183 -0.06 13.75 -2.87
C ILE A 183 -1.08 13.74 -4.00
N ALA A 184 -1.21 12.66 -4.76
CA ALA A 184 -2.19 12.54 -5.84
C ALA A 184 -3.65 12.73 -5.37
N LEU A 185 -3.93 12.42 -4.07
CA LEU A 185 -5.27 12.57 -3.49
C LEU A 185 -5.66 14.03 -3.24
N THR A 186 -4.70 14.93 -3.18
CA THR A 186 -4.90 16.36 -2.86
C THR A 186 -4.87 17.26 -4.10
N ILE A 187 -4.37 16.75 -5.22
CA ILE A 187 -4.30 17.50 -6.48
C ILE A 187 -5.71 17.66 -7.06
N GLU A 188 -6.14 18.89 -7.32
CA GLU A 188 -7.37 19.15 -8.07
C GLU A 188 -7.29 18.53 -9.46
N SER A 189 -8.06 17.49 -9.70
CA SER A 189 -8.15 16.81 -10.98
C SER A 189 -9.56 16.29 -11.25
N ASN A 190 -9.90 16.11 -12.53
CA ASN A 190 -11.15 15.48 -12.93
C ASN A 190 -11.25 13.99 -12.51
N HIS A 191 -10.16 13.43 -11.99
CA HIS A 191 -10.05 12.01 -11.63
C HIS A 191 -10.27 11.76 -10.15
N VAL A 192 -10.09 12.76 -9.28
CA VAL A 192 -10.12 12.61 -7.82
C VAL A 192 -11.41 11.96 -7.32
N ASN A 193 -12.55 12.30 -7.89
CA ASN A 193 -13.85 11.70 -7.55
C ASN A 193 -13.97 10.20 -7.91
N HIS A 194 -13.09 9.69 -8.75
CA HIS A 194 -13.04 8.29 -9.16
C HIS A 194 -11.99 7.49 -8.40
N ILE A 195 -11.13 8.15 -7.62
CA ILE A 195 -10.17 7.49 -6.74
C ILE A 195 -10.91 7.05 -5.48
N LYS A 196 -10.91 5.75 -5.23
CA LYS A 196 -11.59 5.11 -4.09
C LYS A 196 -10.67 4.88 -2.91
N GLY A 197 -9.37 4.93 -3.14
CA GLY A 197 -8.36 4.78 -2.10
C GLY A 197 -6.94 4.89 -2.61
N ALA A 198 -6.01 4.82 -1.66
CA ALA A 198 -4.59 4.75 -1.94
C ALA A 198 -3.90 3.63 -1.14
N ILE A 199 -2.75 3.19 -1.64
CA ILE A 199 -1.82 2.28 -0.96
C ILE A 199 -0.44 2.90 -0.99
N ALA A 200 0.12 3.15 0.19
CA ALA A 200 1.45 3.72 0.36
C ALA A 200 2.36 2.68 1.03
N LEU A 201 3.31 2.14 0.27
CA LEU A 201 4.24 1.11 0.72
C LEU A 201 5.58 1.74 1.08
N ASN A 202 5.99 1.60 2.35
CA ASN A 202 7.17 2.27 2.90
C ASN A 202 7.30 3.73 2.41
N PRO A 203 6.22 4.55 2.49
CA PRO A 203 6.21 5.86 1.85
C PRO A 203 7.25 6.80 2.45
N THR A 204 7.85 7.58 1.57
CA THR A 204 8.70 8.71 1.94
C THR A 204 8.11 9.98 1.36
N ILE A 205 8.01 11.04 2.16
CA ILE A 205 7.61 12.37 1.70
C ILE A 205 8.66 13.36 2.19
N LEU A 206 9.34 14.03 1.29
CA LEU A 206 10.33 15.03 1.65
C LEU A 206 9.63 16.29 2.12
N ILE A 207 9.93 16.73 3.35
CA ILE A 207 9.50 18.03 3.84
C ILE A 207 10.63 19.00 3.56
N GLU A 208 10.42 19.93 2.64
CA GLU A 208 11.37 21.00 2.40
C GLU A 208 10.86 22.30 3.02
N ASP A 209 11.78 23.11 3.52
CA ASP A 209 11.47 24.45 4.00
C ASP A 209 11.01 25.30 2.80
N CYS A 210 9.77 25.77 2.83
CA CYS A 210 9.16 26.55 1.76
C CYS A 210 9.95 27.81 1.42
N ASP A 211 10.69 28.38 2.38
CA ASP A 211 11.55 29.55 2.15
C ASP A 211 12.77 29.21 1.31
N ILE A 212 13.24 27.93 1.37
CA ILE A 212 14.34 27.41 0.56
C ILE A 212 13.85 27.00 -0.83
N CYS A 213 12.62 26.52 -0.92
CA CYS A 213 12.01 26.05 -2.17
C CYS A 213 11.89 27.13 -3.25
N SER A 214 11.83 28.40 -2.88
CA SER A 214 11.70 29.50 -3.85
C SER A 214 12.86 29.62 -4.85
N ASP A 215 14.00 29.01 -4.54
CA ASP A 215 15.23 29.10 -5.33
C ASP A 215 15.47 27.84 -6.22
N TYR A 216 14.61 26.81 -6.12
CA TYR A 216 14.75 25.55 -6.85
C TYR A 216 13.51 25.24 -7.71
N GLU A 217 13.72 24.92 -8.99
CA GLU A 217 12.66 24.65 -9.98
C GLU A 217 11.79 23.42 -9.62
N TYR A 218 12.27 22.53 -8.73
CA TYR A 218 11.67 21.24 -8.40
C TYR A 218 11.42 21.01 -6.91
N CYS A 219 11.31 22.07 -6.13
CA CYS A 219 11.10 22.01 -4.70
C CYS A 219 9.62 21.85 -4.38
N ILE A 220 9.23 20.76 -3.69
CA ILE A 220 7.90 20.64 -3.12
C ILE A 220 7.95 21.18 -1.70
N CYS A 221 7.29 22.30 -1.50
CA CYS A 221 6.99 22.79 -0.18
C CYS A 221 5.84 21.94 0.39
N LEU A 222 6.18 20.93 1.16
CA LEU A 222 5.17 20.15 1.88
C LEU A 222 4.66 20.97 3.06
N VAL A 223 3.49 21.50 2.84
CA VAL A 223 2.62 21.96 3.91
C VAL A 223 1.76 20.78 4.38
N PRO A 224 1.36 20.72 5.65
CA PRO A 224 0.51 19.65 6.18
C PRO A 224 -0.75 19.38 5.34
N GLU A 225 -1.22 20.37 4.58
CA GLU A 225 -2.37 20.29 3.69
C GLU A 225 -2.26 19.19 2.60
N PHE A 226 -1.05 18.73 2.26
CA PHE A 226 -0.88 17.63 1.31
C PHE A 226 -1.34 16.26 1.83
N LEU A 227 -1.62 16.15 3.12
CA LEU A 227 -2.21 14.95 3.70
C LEU A 227 -3.68 15.16 4.09
N GLU A 228 -4.24 16.35 3.87
CA GLU A 228 -5.63 16.66 4.12
C GLU A 228 -6.52 16.18 2.97
N HIS A 229 -6.99 14.94 3.06
CA HIS A 229 -7.97 14.35 2.14
C HIS A 229 -8.92 13.41 2.88
N GLU A 230 -10.07 13.13 2.28
CA GLU A 230 -11.07 12.19 2.80
C GLU A 230 -11.01 10.80 2.13
N ILE A 231 -10.07 10.60 1.19
CA ILE A 231 -9.96 9.36 0.41
C ILE A 231 -9.27 8.29 1.27
N PRO A 232 -9.86 7.09 1.39
CA PRO A 232 -9.32 6.00 2.18
C PRO A 232 -7.86 5.65 1.83
N THR A 233 -7.00 5.41 2.83
CA THR A 233 -5.59 5.10 2.60
C THR A 233 -5.08 3.96 3.47
N LEU A 234 -4.31 3.04 2.87
CA LEU A 234 -3.54 1.99 3.53
C LEU A 234 -2.07 2.38 3.48
N VAL A 235 -1.46 2.51 4.65
CA VAL A 235 -0.02 2.76 4.80
C VAL A 235 0.63 1.49 5.37
N ILE A 236 1.61 0.95 4.66
CA ILE A 236 2.44 -0.15 5.15
C ILE A 236 3.86 0.36 5.32
N ALA A 237 4.45 0.18 6.50
CA ALA A 237 5.73 0.73 6.89
C ALA A 237 6.59 -0.31 7.60
N GLY A 238 7.91 -0.12 7.64
CA GLY A 238 8.82 -0.92 8.44
C GLY A 238 9.11 -0.26 9.79
N GLN A 239 9.16 -1.03 10.87
CA GLN A 239 9.48 -0.54 12.22
C GLN A 239 10.86 0.14 12.30
N ASN A 240 11.81 -0.31 11.49
CA ASN A 240 13.21 0.13 11.51
C ASN A 240 13.57 1.14 10.41
N GLU A 241 12.62 1.68 9.66
CA GLU A 241 12.88 2.63 8.57
C GLU A 241 13.74 3.82 8.99
N LEU A 242 13.48 4.40 10.17
CA LEU A 242 14.27 5.51 10.70
C LEU A 242 15.73 5.13 10.99
N ASN A 243 16.00 3.86 11.30
CA ASN A 243 17.36 3.37 11.51
C ASN A 243 18.12 3.23 10.19
N GLU A 244 17.44 2.88 9.11
CA GLU A 244 18.03 2.75 7.76
C GLU A 244 18.15 4.11 7.06
N LEU A 245 17.25 5.05 7.35
CA LEU A 245 17.20 6.39 6.79
C LEU A 245 17.40 7.47 7.86
N PRO A 246 18.49 7.43 8.68
CA PRO A 246 18.64 8.29 9.86
C PRO A 246 18.74 9.78 9.53
N ASP A 247 19.19 10.12 8.33
CA ASP A 247 19.35 11.50 7.86
C ASP A 247 18.16 11.98 7.01
N TYR A 248 17.10 11.16 6.89
CA TYR A 248 15.93 11.55 6.14
C TYR A 248 15.12 12.61 6.92
N SER A 249 14.97 13.78 6.35
CA SER A 249 14.34 14.93 7.00
C SER A 249 12.83 15.06 6.70
N GLY A 250 12.26 14.08 5.98
CA GLY A 250 10.85 14.04 5.59
C GLY A 250 9.99 13.17 6.49
N LEU A 251 8.78 12.89 6.04
CA LEU A 251 7.85 11.95 6.66
C LEU A 251 8.14 10.53 6.16
N LEU A 252 8.16 9.57 7.07
CA LEU A 252 8.14 8.12 6.79
C LEU A 252 6.74 7.55 7.07
N GLY A 253 6.54 6.28 6.80
CA GLY A 253 5.22 5.66 6.82
C GLY A 253 4.37 5.97 8.05
N GLN A 254 4.94 5.84 9.25
CA GLN A 254 4.22 6.17 10.48
C GLN A 254 3.83 7.64 10.55
N ASP A 255 4.72 8.56 10.14
CA ASP A 255 4.44 9.99 10.11
C ASP A 255 3.37 10.33 9.07
N VAL A 256 3.37 9.66 7.92
CA VAL A 256 2.32 9.81 6.90
C VAL A 256 0.97 9.45 7.49
N TYR A 257 0.86 8.32 8.19
CA TYR A 257 -0.39 7.93 8.86
C TYR A 257 -0.83 8.95 9.92
N LEU A 258 0.09 9.40 10.79
CA LEU A 258 -0.22 10.33 11.88
C LEU A 258 -0.63 11.72 11.38
N ASN A 259 -0.09 12.17 10.23
CA ASN A 259 -0.44 13.45 9.64
C ASN A 259 -1.67 13.38 8.71
N THR A 260 -2.14 12.18 8.35
CA THR A 260 -3.44 12.03 7.66
C THR A 260 -4.57 12.28 8.67
N PRO A 261 -5.63 13.05 8.33
CA PRO A 261 -6.71 13.39 9.27
C PRO A 261 -7.39 12.16 9.87
N GLU A 262 -7.84 12.26 11.13
CA GLU A 262 -8.61 11.21 11.80
C GLU A 262 -10.00 10.98 11.18
N THR A 263 -10.51 11.94 10.42
CA THR A 263 -11.76 11.81 9.65
C THR A 263 -11.60 10.97 8.39
N THR A 264 -10.35 10.74 7.96
CA THR A 264 -10.05 9.88 6.82
C THR A 264 -10.02 8.42 7.26
N THR A 265 -10.68 7.55 6.50
CA THR A 265 -10.51 6.10 6.69
C THR A 265 -9.07 5.72 6.36
N LYS A 266 -8.31 5.33 7.36
CA LYS A 266 -6.88 5.03 7.22
C LYS A 266 -6.49 3.79 8.02
N ILE A 267 -5.50 3.06 7.51
CA ILE A 267 -4.87 1.91 8.16
C ILE A 267 -3.36 2.13 8.15
N LEU A 268 -2.71 1.93 9.30
CA LEU A 268 -1.27 1.73 9.43
C LEU A 268 -1.01 0.26 9.74
N TYR A 269 -0.21 -0.38 8.91
CA TYR A 269 0.41 -1.68 9.19
C TYR A 269 1.92 -1.48 9.24
N GLU A 270 2.48 -1.53 10.45
CA GLU A 270 3.93 -1.45 10.67
C GLU A 270 4.48 -2.86 10.87
N ILE A 271 5.42 -3.27 10.03
CA ILE A 271 6.01 -4.60 10.01
C ILE A 271 7.11 -4.68 11.09
N GLU A 272 7.03 -5.68 11.98
CA GLU A 272 8.01 -5.91 13.05
C GLU A 272 9.40 -6.17 12.45
N LEU A 273 10.40 -5.45 12.98
CA LEU A 273 11.78 -5.47 12.50
C LEU A 273 11.98 -5.10 11.02
N GLY A 274 10.90 -4.73 10.32
CA GLY A 274 10.94 -4.34 8.91
C GLY A 274 11.72 -3.05 8.68
N GLY A 275 12.53 -3.02 7.63
CA GLY A 275 13.22 -1.84 7.13
C GLY A 275 12.47 -1.17 5.99
N HIS A 276 13.16 -0.31 5.26
CA HIS A 276 12.57 0.45 4.15
C HIS A 276 12.12 -0.41 2.95
N SER A 277 12.67 -1.63 2.81
CA SER A 277 12.27 -2.58 1.76
C SER A 277 11.20 -3.60 2.19
N SER A 278 10.71 -3.53 3.43
CA SER A 278 9.80 -4.55 3.99
C SER A 278 8.46 -4.69 3.25
N ALA A 279 8.02 -3.65 2.54
CA ALA A 279 6.82 -3.69 1.70
C ALA A 279 7.12 -3.51 0.21
N GLU A 280 8.35 -3.75 -0.24
CA GLU A 280 8.72 -3.63 -1.66
C GLU A 280 8.02 -4.67 -2.53
N LEU A 281 7.77 -5.86 -2.00
CA LEU A 281 7.15 -6.99 -2.71
C LEU A 281 5.80 -7.39 -2.11
N PRO A 282 4.85 -7.90 -2.91
CA PRO A 282 3.54 -8.38 -2.43
C PRO A 282 3.64 -9.78 -1.79
N ILE A 283 4.42 -9.90 -0.71
CA ILE A 283 4.69 -11.16 -0.02
C ILE A 283 3.93 -11.19 1.31
N GLY A 284 3.44 -12.36 1.72
CA GLY A 284 2.84 -12.58 3.03
C GLY A 284 1.67 -11.64 3.33
N TYR A 285 1.70 -11.02 4.51
CA TYR A 285 0.63 -10.12 4.94
C TYR A 285 0.59 -8.81 4.14
N VAL A 286 1.71 -8.35 3.57
CA VAL A 286 1.76 -7.17 2.69
C VAL A 286 0.87 -7.38 1.47
N GLY A 287 1.06 -8.51 0.77
CA GLY A 287 0.22 -8.88 -0.37
C GLY A 287 -1.24 -9.07 0.03
N ASN A 288 -1.49 -9.80 1.12
CA ASN A 288 -2.85 -10.06 1.59
C ASN A 288 -3.60 -8.78 1.94
N LYS A 289 -3.02 -7.89 2.75
CA LYS A 289 -3.67 -6.64 3.18
C LYS A 289 -3.93 -5.68 2.01
N THR A 290 -3.03 -5.62 1.05
CA THR A 290 -3.25 -4.82 -0.16
C THR A 290 -4.38 -5.39 -1.02
N THR A 291 -4.48 -6.71 -1.16
CA THR A 291 -5.57 -7.37 -1.88
C THR A 291 -6.91 -7.18 -1.16
N GLU A 292 -6.96 -7.42 0.16
CA GLU A 292 -8.15 -7.17 0.99
C GLU A 292 -8.65 -5.72 0.85
N TRP A 293 -7.72 -4.76 0.81
CA TRP A 293 -8.03 -3.34 0.63
C TRP A 293 -8.64 -3.06 -0.73
N LEU A 294 -8.12 -3.67 -1.81
CA LEU A 294 -8.69 -3.53 -3.15
C LEU A 294 -10.06 -4.21 -3.27
N GLU A 295 -10.24 -5.39 -2.70
CA GLU A 295 -11.53 -6.08 -2.67
C GLU A 295 -12.60 -5.24 -1.97
N TYR A 296 -12.24 -4.64 -0.84
CA TYR A 296 -13.14 -3.76 -0.10
C TYR A 296 -13.50 -2.50 -0.90
N LEU A 297 -12.51 -1.81 -1.48
CA LEU A 297 -12.71 -0.51 -2.13
C LEU A 297 -13.20 -0.60 -3.57
N LEU A 298 -12.64 -1.52 -4.37
CA LEU A 298 -12.93 -1.61 -5.80
C LEU A 298 -14.09 -2.56 -6.09
N ASN A 299 -14.23 -3.65 -5.35
CA ASN A 299 -15.30 -4.62 -5.54
C ASN A 299 -16.49 -4.39 -4.60
N GLY A 300 -16.35 -3.50 -3.60
CA GLY A 300 -17.39 -3.22 -2.61
C GLY A 300 -17.71 -4.46 -1.76
N ASN A 301 -16.74 -5.34 -1.58
CA ASN A 301 -16.90 -6.58 -0.86
C ASN A 301 -16.73 -6.32 0.66
N GLU A 302 -17.85 -6.00 1.31
CA GLU A 302 -17.90 -5.67 2.74
C GLU A 302 -17.36 -6.79 3.64
N SER A 303 -17.30 -8.05 3.18
CA SER A 303 -16.75 -9.16 3.97
C SER A 303 -15.24 -8.99 4.25
N TYR A 304 -14.53 -8.21 3.43
CA TYR A 304 -13.12 -7.90 3.66
C TYR A 304 -12.89 -6.80 4.70
N CYS A 305 -13.92 -6.05 5.07
CA CYS A 305 -13.78 -5.06 6.13
C CYS A 305 -13.32 -5.70 7.44
N ASP A 306 -13.97 -6.77 7.86
CA ASP A 306 -13.60 -7.48 9.10
C ASP A 306 -12.17 -8.06 9.03
N SER A 307 -11.74 -8.58 7.87
CA SER A 307 -10.38 -9.10 7.69
C SER A 307 -9.33 -7.99 7.72
N LEU A 308 -9.67 -6.79 7.25
CA LEU A 308 -8.81 -5.61 7.35
C LEU A 308 -8.61 -5.14 8.79
N LEU A 309 -9.51 -5.49 9.71
CA LEU A 309 -9.34 -5.20 11.15
C LEU A 309 -8.47 -6.24 11.87
N VAL A 310 -8.19 -7.38 11.25
CA VAL A 310 -7.34 -8.42 11.86
C VAL A 310 -5.88 -8.01 11.82
N LEU A 311 -5.24 -7.98 12.99
CA LEU A 311 -3.82 -7.72 13.16
C LEU A 311 -2.98 -8.79 12.43
N PRO A 312 -2.07 -8.43 11.50
CA PRO A 312 -1.07 -9.34 10.96
C PRO A 312 -0.14 -9.87 12.06
N GLU A 313 0.27 -11.14 11.96
CA GLU A 313 1.14 -11.76 12.99
C GLU A 313 2.54 -11.13 13.05
N ASP A 314 2.99 -10.53 11.96
CA ASP A 314 4.28 -9.84 11.82
C ASP A 314 4.18 -8.32 12.04
N ALA A 315 3.06 -7.82 12.56
CA ALA A 315 2.89 -6.40 12.85
C ALA A 315 3.48 -6.02 14.21
N SER A 316 4.38 -5.04 14.23
CA SER A 316 4.78 -4.34 15.46
C SER A 316 3.71 -3.34 15.91
N GLN A 317 2.98 -2.78 14.94
CA GLN A 317 1.88 -1.85 15.15
C GLN A 317 0.83 -1.99 14.06
N TYR A 318 -0.44 -1.91 14.45
CA TYR A 318 -1.57 -1.88 13.54
C TYR A 318 -2.61 -0.89 14.07
N GLN A 319 -2.85 0.17 13.32
CA GLN A 319 -3.79 1.23 13.72
C GLN A 319 -4.77 1.48 12.58
N THR A 320 -6.02 1.80 12.92
CA THR A 320 -7.02 2.08 11.89
C THR A 320 -8.13 2.98 12.42
N THR A 321 -8.67 3.80 11.52
CA THR A 321 -9.96 4.49 11.68
C THR A 321 -11.08 3.78 10.89
N LEU A 322 -10.78 2.66 10.20
CA LEU A 322 -11.75 1.88 9.45
C LEU A 322 -12.84 1.36 10.38
N GLN A 323 -14.08 1.61 10.00
CA GLN A 323 -15.26 1.06 10.68
C GLN A 323 -16.00 0.17 9.71
N CYS A 324 -16.18 -1.08 10.08
CA CYS A 324 -16.94 -2.02 9.26
C CYS A 324 -18.44 -1.80 9.46
N GLY A 325 -19.17 -1.79 8.35
CA GLY A 325 -20.62 -1.56 8.32
C GLY A 325 -21.49 -2.72 8.80
N GLY A 326 -20.92 -3.67 9.55
CA GLY A 326 -21.69 -4.42 10.51
C GLY A 326 -22.11 -3.42 11.57
N SER A 327 -23.36 -3.01 11.63
CA SER A 327 -23.84 -2.30 12.79
C SER A 327 -23.42 -3.12 14.00
N PHE A 328 -22.39 -2.66 14.75
CA PHE A 328 -22.20 -3.18 16.08
C PHE A 328 -23.59 -3.09 16.70
N SER A 329 -24.17 -4.25 17.01
CA SER A 329 -25.48 -4.25 17.62
C SER A 329 -25.27 -3.68 19.02
N TYR A 330 -25.56 -2.41 19.17
CA TYR A 330 -25.59 -1.81 20.50
C TYR A 330 -26.66 -2.44 21.40
N ASP A 331 -27.53 -3.29 20.85
CA ASP A 331 -28.39 -4.20 21.59
C ASP A 331 -27.58 -5.43 22.00
N LEU A 332 -26.83 -5.27 23.09
CA LEU A 332 -25.87 -6.27 23.60
C LEU A 332 -26.55 -7.43 24.34
N ASN A 333 -27.77 -7.22 24.79
CA ASN A 333 -28.57 -8.24 25.49
C ASN A 333 -29.59 -8.90 24.55
N GLU A 334 -29.67 -8.48 23.27
CA GLU A 334 -30.57 -9.00 22.23
C GLU A 334 -32.08 -8.89 22.59
N ASP A 335 -32.47 -7.86 23.38
CA ASP A 335 -33.85 -7.65 23.73
C ASP A 335 -34.65 -6.77 22.74
N GLY A 336 -33.98 -6.26 21.71
CA GLY A 336 -34.52 -5.43 20.63
C GLY A 336 -34.58 -3.94 20.97
N THR A 337 -33.95 -3.52 22.09
CA THR A 337 -33.84 -2.10 22.47
C THR A 337 -32.40 -1.76 22.84
N ILE A 338 -31.94 -0.58 22.44
CA ILE A 338 -30.62 -0.07 22.81
C ILE A 338 -30.82 0.86 24.01
N ASP A 339 -30.47 0.41 25.21
CA ASP A 339 -30.67 1.20 26.42
C ASP A 339 -29.59 0.96 27.50
N ASN A 340 -29.85 1.43 28.73
CA ASN A 340 -28.89 1.28 29.83
C ASN A 340 -28.65 -0.18 30.25
N THR A 341 -29.49 -1.13 29.89
CA THR A 341 -29.27 -2.54 30.13
C THR A 341 -28.10 -3.09 29.30
N ASP A 342 -27.95 -2.63 28.07
CA ASP A 342 -26.81 -3.00 27.24
C ASP A 342 -25.50 -2.41 27.78
N LEU A 343 -25.56 -1.15 28.25
CA LEU A 343 -24.40 -0.55 28.91
C LEU A 343 -23.94 -1.38 30.14
N ILE A 344 -24.88 -1.94 30.89
CA ILE A 344 -24.55 -2.82 32.02
C ILE A 344 -23.87 -4.10 31.51
N PHE A 345 -24.33 -4.69 30.43
CA PHE A 345 -23.65 -5.85 29.79
C PHE A 345 -22.22 -5.54 29.44
N LEU A 346 -21.97 -4.39 28.79
CA LEU A 346 -20.63 -3.94 28.44
C LEU A 346 -19.74 -3.73 29.67
N VAL A 347 -20.25 -3.05 30.71
CA VAL A 347 -19.52 -2.85 31.97
C VAL A 347 -19.14 -4.19 32.61
N ILE A 348 -20.04 -5.16 32.60
CA ILE A 348 -19.77 -6.50 33.11
C ILE A 348 -18.69 -7.22 32.33
N ALA A 349 -18.71 -7.10 31.01
CA ALA A 349 -17.68 -7.66 30.11
C ALA A 349 -16.29 -7.06 30.39
N VAL A 350 -16.21 -5.74 30.53
CA VAL A 350 -14.97 -5.02 30.86
C VAL A 350 -14.45 -5.48 32.27
N LEU A 351 -15.31 -5.58 33.27
CA LEU A 351 -14.92 -5.98 34.64
C LEU A 351 -14.45 -7.45 34.72
N ASN A 352 -14.99 -8.33 33.88
CA ASN A 352 -14.64 -9.74 33.87
C ASN A 352 -13.48 -10.08 32.91
N SER A 353 -12.93 -9.12 32.20
CA SER A 353 -11.93 -9.33 31.12
C SER A 353 -12.39 -10.43 30.17
N SER A 354 -13.68 -10.53 29.88
CA SER A 354 -14.28 -11.58 29.09
C SER A 354 -14.36 -11.19 27.62
N GLY A 355 -13.22 -11.37 26.90
CA GLY A 355 -13.20 -11.51 25.46
C GLY A 355 -13.49 -10.24 24.64
N ASN A 356 -13.01 -10.24 23.38
CA ASN A 356 -13.11 -9.13 22.42
C ASN A 356 -14.51 -8.90 21.82
N GLY A 357 -15.56 -9.54 22.36
CA GLY A 357 -16.91 -9.48 21.79
C GLY A 357 -17.65 -8.14 21.96
N PHE A 358 -17.07 -7.18 22.67
CA PHE A 358 -17.68 -5.87 22.95
C PHE A 358 -16.71 -4.72 22.74
N ASP A 359 -15.75 -4.90 21.85
CA ASP A 359 -14.80 -3.89 21.41
C ASP A 359 -15.51 -2.95 20.42
N ILE A 360 -15.98 -1.82 20.94
CA ILE A 360 -16.79 -0.84 20.16
C ILE A 360 -15.91 0.09 19.35
N ASN A 361 -14.70 0.37 19.84
CA ASN A 361 -13.75 1.26 19.17
C ASN A 361 -12.76 0.50 18.28
N TYR A 362 -12.89 -0.83 18.22
CA TYR A 362 -12.04 -1.72 17.42
C TYR A 362 -10.53 -1.62 17.74
N ASP A 363 -10.19 -1.26 19.02
CA ASP A 363 -8.79 -1.23 19.49
C ASP A 363 -8.29 -2.60 19.98
N GLN A 364 -9.05 -3.66 19.75
CA GLN A 364 -8.83 -5.06 20.15
C GLN A 364 -8.87 -5.31 21.65
N THR A 365 -9.32 -4.35 22.43
CA THR A 365 -9.46 -4.50 23.88
C THR A 365 -10.81 -4.00 24.35
N THR A 366 -11.64 -4.87 24.92
CA THR A 366 -12.86 -4.42 25.60
C THR A 366 -12.49 -3.75 26.92
N ASN A 367 -12.56 -2.42 26.97
CA ASN A 367 -12.10 -1.61 28.10
C ASN A 367 -12.99 -0.40 28.39
N ILE A 368 -12.51 0.53 29.21
CA ILE A 368 -13.27 1.73 29.62
C ILE A 368 -13.60 2.67 28.44
N LEU A 369 -12.81 2.63 27.36
CA LEU A 369 -13.05 3.48 26.20
C LEU A 369 -14.33 3.05 25.46
N ASP A 370 -14.60 1.75 25.38
CA ASP A 370 -15.84 1.22 24.80
C ASP A 370 -17.08 1.67 25.60
N ILE A 371 -16.97 1.67 26.92
CA ILE A 371 -18.03 2.17 27.80
C ILE A 371 -18.30 3.66 27.54
N LEU A 372 -17.26 4.46 27.36
CA LEU A 372 -17.40 5.89 27.07
C LEU A 372 -18.08 6.13 25.73
N ILE A 373 -17.68 5.41 24.69
CA ILE A 373 -18.29 5.50 23.34
C ILE A 373 -19.76 5.06 23.42
N PHE A 374 -20.03 3.90 24.02
CA PHE A 374 -21.40 3.41 24.16
C PHE A 374 -22.32 4.41 24.88
N SER A 375 -21.78 5.05 25.92
CA SER A 375 -22.55 6.05 26.68
C SER A 375 -22.99 7.27 25.86
N THR A 376 -22.22 7.60 24.80
CA THR A 376 -22.63 8.69 23.87
C THR A 376 -23.78 8.25 22.98
N VAL A 377 -23.78 7.00 22.52
CA VAL A 377 -24.85 6.44 21.67
C VAL A 377 -26.19 6.45 22.38
N ILE A 378 -26.23 6.06 23.68
CA ILE A 378 -27.49 6.05 24.46
C ILE A 378 -28.00 7.48 24.72
N ASN A 379 -27.10 8.47 24.86
CA ASN A 379 -27.52 9.85 25.13
C ASN A 379 -28.04 10.58 23.87
N ASP A 380 -27.71 10.10 22.68
CA ASP A 380 -28.13 10.68 21.38
C ASP A 380 -29.37 9.97 20.80
N SER A 381 -29.82 8.85 21.39
CA SER A 381 -31.03 8.08 21.04
C SER A 381 -32.24 8.52 21.91
#